data_c7375a569195676c7bb97c3a977a03cd
#
_entry.id   c7375a569195676c7bb97c3a977a03cd
#
_cell.length_a   1.000
_cell.length_b   1.000
_cell.length_c   1.000
_cell.angle_alpha   90.00
_cell.angle_beta   90.00
_cell.angle_gamma   90.00
#
_symmetry.space_group_name_H-M   'P 1'
#
loop_
_entity.id
_entity.type
_entity.pdbx_description
1 polymer ?
#
loop_
_entity_poly.entity_id
_entity_poly.type
_entity_poly.pdbx_seq_one_letter_code
_entity_poly.pdbx_strand_id
1 'polypeptide(L)'
;MRYILLVLAILGVIAASLALREHYREYGDAPCDINEHWDCGVVNHSHYAMLGPIPVAVVGILGYMLMAALAFFRSYRLLLVPTFAGLAFSLYLANIEKNVLGVWCIYCVFSLGVISLMSLLTLGAVVSHTTRRPSGA
;
A
#
# COMPACT_ATOMS: atom_id res chain seq x y z
N MET A 1 10.56 16.51 1.65
CA MET A 1 9.55 15.70 0.94
C MET A 1 10.06 14.33 0.54
N ARG A 2 11.23 14.26 -0.13
CA ARG A 2 11.83 12.98 -0.54
C ARG A 2 11.96 11.97 0.60
N TYR A 3 12.53 12.42 1.72
CA TYR A 3 12.79 11.53 2.85
C TYR A 3 11.50 11.04 3.51
N ILE A 4 10.48 11.89 3.58
CA ILE A 4 9.18 11.50 4.13
C ILE A 4 8.56 10.40 3.26
N LEU A 5 8.59 10.57 1.95
CA LEU A 5 8.07 9.57 1.01
C LEU A 5 8.87 8.27 1.08
N LEU A 6 10.21 8.36 1.23
CA LEU A 6 11.05 7.17 1.41
C LEU A 6 10.68 6.40 2.67
N VAL A 7 10.49 7.10 3.79
CA VAL A 7 10.08 6.47 5.06
C VAL A 7 8.74 5.80 4.90
N LEU A 8 7.77 6.48 4.30
CA LEU A 8 6.44 5.91 4.07
C LEU A 8 6.50 4.68 3.16
N ALA A 9 7.31 4.72 2.11
CA ALA A 9 7.47 3.57 1.21
C ALA A 9 8.10 2.38 1.94
N ILE A 10 9.09 2.63 2.80
CA ILE A 10 9.72 1.59 3.62
C ILE A 10 8.69 0.97 4.57
N LEU A 11 7.88 1.80 5.22
CA LEU A 11 6.79 1.30 6.08
C LEU A 11 5.80 0.45 5.27
N GLY A 12 5.51 0.86 4.05
CA GLY A 12 4.68 0.08 3.14
C GLY A 12 5.28 -1.28 2.79
N VAL A 13 6.58 -1.32 2.52
CA VAL A 13 7.30 -2.58 2.25
C VAL A 13 7.22 -3.49 3.47
N ILE A 14 7.44 -2.95 4.66
CA ILE A 14 7.36 -3.73 5.91
C ILE A 14 5.96 -4.31 6.07
N ALA A 15 4.91 -3.49 5.92
CA ALA A 15 3.53 -3.94 6.05
C ALA A 15 3.20 -5.03 5.02
N ALA A 16 3.61 -4.85 3.76
CA ALA A 16 3.38 -5.83 2.71
C ALA A 16 4.15 -7.12 2.96
N SER A 17 5.37 -7.03 3.51
CA SER A 17 6.18 -8.20 3.86
C SER A 17 5.54 -9.00 4.99
N LEU A 18 4.98 -8.31 5.99
CA LEU A 18 4.26 -8.97 7.08
C LEU A 18 2.97 -9.63 6.57
N ALA A 19 2.27 -8.98 5.65
CA ALA A 19 1.08 -9.56 5.02
C ALA A 19 1.45 -10.81 4.20
N LEU A 20 2.57 -10.78 3.48
CA LEU A 20 3.05 -11.94 2.74
C LEU A 20 3.40 -13.09 3.68
N ARG A 21 4.02 -12.79 4.82
CA ARG A 21 4.31 -13.78 5.86
C ARG A 21 3.02 -14.46 6.32
N GLU A 22 1.94 -13.69 6.54
CA GLU A 22 0.66 -14.24 6.94
C GLU A 22 0.04 -15.11 5.84
N HIS A 23 0.28 -14.78 4.57
CA HIS A 23 -0.20 -15.58 3.44
C HIS A 23 0.36 -17.01 3.47
N TYR A 24 1.62 -17.19 3.93
CA TYR A 24 2.28 -18.50 4.00
C TYR A 24 2.18 -19.15 5.39
N ARG A 25 1.58 -18.45 6.36
CA ARG A 25 1.40 -19.00 7.70
C ARG A 25 0.22 -19.96 7.76
N GLU A 26 0.23 -20.83 8.80
CA GLU A 26 -0.93 -21.65 9.11
C GLU A 26 -2.09 -20.76 9.52
N TYR A 27 -3.27 -21.16 9.10
CA TYR A 27 -4.50 -20.42 9.37
C TYR A 27 -4.74 -20.34 10.89
N GLY A 28 -4.99 -19.13 11.38
CA GLY A 28 -5.30 -18.89 12.78
C GLY A 28 -4.12 -18.53 13.66
N ASP A 29 -2.88 -18.59 13.15
CA ASP A 29 -1.67 -18.30 13.94
C ASP A 29 -1.16 -16.87 13.79
N ALA A 30 -1.90 -16.00 13.09
CA ALA A 30 -1.44 -14.64 12.84
C ALA A 30 -1.52 -13.79 14.10
N PRO A 31 -0.48 -12.99 14.42
CA PRO A 31 -0.51 -12.10 15.58
C PRO A 31 -1.61 -11.06 15.55
N CYS A 32 -2.12 -10.70 14.35
CA CYS A 32 -3.17 -9.72 14.21
C CYS A 32 -4.57 -10.32 14.16
N ASP A 33 -4.71 -11.63 14.41
CA ASP A 33 -6.01 -12.29 14.58
C ASP A 33 -6.51 -12.01 16.00
N ILE A 34 -7.08 -10.82 16.19
CA ILE A 34 -7.42 -10.31 17.51
C ILE A 34 -8.85 -10.71 17.89
N ASN A 35 -9.79 -10.60 16.95
CA ASN A 35 -11.21 -10.91 17.20
C ASN A 35 -11.92 -11.18 15.86
N GLU A 36 -13.26 -11.23 15.89
CA GLU A 36 -14.09 -11.54 14.72
C GLU A 36 -13.95 -10.51 13.59
N HIS A 37 -13.55 -9.28 13.89
CA HIS A 37 -13.44 -8.19 12.92
C HIS A 37 -12.03 -8.01 12.37
N TRP A 38 -11.01 -8.47 13.09
CA TRP A 38 -9.62 -8.32 12.74
C TRP A 38 -8.97 -9.71 12.60
N ASP A 39 -8.86 -10.15 11.37
CA ASP A 39 -8.33 -11.48 11.06
C ASP A 39 -7.49 -11.41 9.79
N CYS A 40 -6.18 -11.22 9.97
CA CYS A 40 -5.22 -11.19 8.87
C CYS A 40 -5.14 -12.54 8.15
N GLY A 41 -5.32 -13.64 8.89
CA GLY A 41 -5.28 -14.97 8.31
C GLY A 41 -6.37 -15.16 7.26
N VAL A 42 -7.60 -14.79 7.58
CA VAL A 42 -8.72 -14.89 6.63
C VAL A 42 -8.45 -14.06 5.38
N VAL A 43 -8.03 -12.80 5.56
CA VAL A 43 -7.78 -11.89 4.42
C VAL A 43 -6.65 -12.42 3.54
N ASN A 44 -5.52 -12.80 4.13
CA ASN A 44 -4.33 -13.21 3.38
C ASN A 44 -4.41 -14.64 2.82
N HIS A 45 -5.34 -15.46 3.30
CA HIS A 45 -5.59 -16.79 2.74
C HIS A 45 -6.82 -16.81 1.81
N SER A 46 -7.47 -15.67 1.61
CA SER A 46 -8.64 -15.61 0.74
C SER A 46 -8.24 -15.69 -0.73
N HIS A 47 -9.21 -16.01 -1.59
CA HIS A 47 -9.04 -15.98 -3.04
C HIS A 47 -8.58 -14.61 -3.51
N TYR A 48 -9.02 -13.55 -2.83
CA TYR A 48 -8.70 -12.16 -3.17
C TYR A 48 -7.27 -11.75 -2.81
N ALA A 49 -6.55 -12.56 -2.03
CA ALA A 49 -5.14 -12.32 -1.73
C ALA A 49 -4.21 -12.75 -2.87
N MET A 50 -4.76 -13.25 -3.97
CA MET A 50 -4.00 -13.69 -5.15
C MET A 50 -4.42 -12.92 -6.39
N LEU A 51 -3.44 -12.52 -7.18
CA LEU A 51 -3.64 -12.00 -8.54
C LEU A 51 -3.07 -13.05 -9.49
N GLY A 52 -3.92 -13.97 -9.97
CA GLY A 52 -3.45 -15.11 -10.71
C GLY A 52 -2.50 -15.97 -9.87
N PRO A 53 -1.29 -16.26 -10.35
CA PRO A 53 -0.33 -17.06 -9.59
C PRO A 53 0.46 -16.27 -8.55
N ILE A 54 0.28 -14.92 -8.47
CA ILE A 54 1.11 -14.06 -7.64
C ILE A 54 0.31 -13.57 -6.44
N PRO A 55 0.83 -13.70 -5.20
CA PRO A 55 0.19 -13.09 -4.03
C PRO A 55 0.14 -11.57 -4.14
N VAL A 56 -0.98 -10.98 -3.73
CA VAL A 56 -1.17 -9.52 -3.71
C VAL A 56 -0.08 -8.82 -2.90
N ALA A 57 0.36 -9.44 -1.79
CA ALA A 57 1.41 -8.87 -0.96
C ALA A 57 2.74 -8.70 -1.71
N VAL A 58 3.08 -9.60 -2.64
CA VAL A 58 4.27 -9.47 -3.49
C VAL A 58 4.14 -8.25 -4.40
N VAL A 59 2.98 -8.06 -4.98
CA VAL A 59 2.68 -6.88 -5.81
C VAL A 59 2.85 -5.61 -4.98
N GLY A 60 2.39 -5.63 -3.73
CA GLY A 60 2.56 -4.51 -2.80
C GLY A 60 4.02 -4.20 -2.51
N ILE A 61 4.83 -5.22 -2.24
CA ILE A 61 6.27 -5.06 -2.00
C ILE A 61 6.94 -4.40 -3.21
N LEU A 62 6.72 -4.94 -4.40
CA LEU A 62 7.30 -4.41 -5.62
C LEU A 62 6.83 -2.98 -5.91
N GLY A 63 5.55 -2.70 -5.67
CA GLY A 63 4.99 -1.37 -5.84
C GLY A 63 5.62 -0.34 -4.91
N TYR A 64 5.76 -0.67 -3.63
CA TYR A 64 6.39 0.23 -2.67
C TYR A 64 7.88 0.42 -2.94
N MET A 65 8.57 -0.61 -3.41
CA MET A 65 9.97 -0.48 -3.82
C MET A 65 10.12 0.46 -5.02
N LEU A 66 9.23 0.36 -5.99
CA LEU A 66 9.19 1.29 -7.13
C LEU A 66 8.92 2.72 -6.65
N MET A 67 7.97 2.90 -5.74
CA MET A 67 7.67 4.21 -5.16
C MET A 67 8.87 4.79 -4.43
N ALA A 68 9.60 3.96 -3.67
CA ALA A 68 10.82 4.38 -2.98
C ALA A 68 11.88 4.85 -3.97
N ALA A 69 12.08 4.11 -5.05
CA ALA A 69 13.05 4.49 -6.08
C ALA A 69 12.67 5.81 -6.75
N LEU A 70 11.42 5.98 -7.12
CA LEU A 70 10.94 7.22 -7.74
C LEU A 70 11.04 8.41 -6.79
N ALA A 71 10.75 8.21 -5.51
CA ALA A 71 10.90 9.25 -4.49
C ALA A 71 12.37 9.62 -4.31
N PHE A 72 13.27 8.63 -4.28
CA PHE A 72 14.71 8.86 -4.15
C PHE A 72 15.24 9.71 -5.31
N PHE A 73 14.78 9.43 -6.54
CA PHE A 73 15.18 10.20 -7.72
C PHE A 73 14.36 11.48 -7.91
N ARG A 74 13.48 11.81 -6.98
CA ARG A 74 12.64 13.01 -7.03
C ARG A 74 11.73 13.08 -8.25
N SER A 75 11.35 11.93 -8.81
CA SER A 75 10.43 11.84 -9.95
C SER A 75 8.99 11.86 -9.47
N TYR A 76 8.56 12.99 -8.89
CA TYR A 76 7.27 13.08 -8.23
C TYR A 76 6.09 12.92 -9.20
N ARG A 77 6.22 13.39 -10.42
CA ARG A 77 5.15 13.22 -11.43
C ARG A 77 4.97 11.75 -11.79
N LEU A 78 6.08 11.03 -11.98
CA LEU A 78 6.01 9.59 -12.24
C LEU A 78 5.51 8.84 -11.00
N LEU A 79 5.85 9.34 -9.81
CA LEU A 79 5.41 8.74 -8.56
C LEU A 79 3.89 8.80 -8.38
N LEU A 80 3.21 9.78 -8.98
CA LEU A 80 1.75 9.86 -8.94
C LEU A 80 1.09 8.61 -9.50
N VAL A 81 1.65 8.00 -10.55
CA VAL A 81 1.06 6.83 -11.19
C VAL A 81 0.97 5.65 -10.22
N PRO A 82 2.08 5.16 -9.62
CA PRO A 82 1.97 4.03 -8.69
C PRO A 82 1.24 4.38 -7.39
N THR A 83 1.32 5.63 -6.91
CA THR A 83 0.61 6.00 -5.68
C THR A 83 -0.90 5.97 -5.88
N PHE A 84 -1.42 6.55 -6.96
CA PHE A 84 -2.85 6.52 -7.23
C PHE A 84 -3.34 5.15 -7.66
N ALA A 85 -2.54 4.40 -8.43
CA ALA A 85 -2.87 3.02 -8.78
C ALA A 85 -2.95 2.14 -7.53
N GLY A 86 -1.97 2.29 -6.64
CA GLY A 86 -1.94 1.56 -5.36
C GLY A 86 -3.09 1.95 -4.45
N LEU A 87 -3.43 3.23 -4.40
CA LEU A 87 -4.56 3.73 -3.62
C LEU A 87 -5.88 3.13 -4.12
N ALA A 88 -6.11 3.16 -5.43
CA ALA A 88 -7.32 2.59 -6.03
C ALA A 88 -7.41 1.08 -5.73
N PHE A 89 -6.30 0.36 -5.87
CA PHE A 89 -6.25 -1.07 -5.59
C PHE A 89 -6.49 -1.36 -4.11
N SER A 90 -5.90 -0.54 -3.22
CA SER A 90 -6.10 -0.68 -1.77
C SER A 90 -7.55 -0.42 -1.37
N LEU A 91 -8.19 0.56 -1.98
CA LEU A 91 -9.62 0.81 -1.75
C LEU A 91 -10.48 -0.34 -2.24
N TYR A 92 -10.12 -0.94 -3.38
CA TYR A 92 -10.81 -2.12 -3.89
C TYR A 92 -10.71 -3.28 -2.90
N LEU A 93 -9.51 -3.53 -2.37
CA LEU A 93 -9.30 -4.59 -1.37
C LEU A 93 -10.05 -4.27 -0.07
N ALA A 94 -10.05 -3.02 0.37
CA ALA A 94 -10.79 -2.60 1.56
C ALA A 94 -12.28 -2.84 1.40
N ASN A 95 -12.82 -2.58 0.21
CA ASN A 95 -14.22 -2.85 -0.11
C ASN A 95 -14.53 -4.35 -0.01
N ILE A 96 -13.63 -5.21 -0.49
CA ILE A 96 -13.77 -6.66 -0.38
C ILE A 96 -13.75 -7.09 1.09
N GLU A 97 -12.80 -6.57 1.87
CA GLU A 97 -12.70 -6.88 3.30
C GLU A 97 -14.01 -6.54 4.03
N LYS A 98 -14.57 -5.38 3.74
CA LYS A 98 -15.79 -4.91 4.40
C LYS A 98 -17.03 -5.67 3.97
N ASN A 99 -17.21 -5.87 2.66
CA ASN A 99 -18.50 -6.32 2.10
C ASN A 99 -18.54 -7.82 1.80
N VAL A 100 -17.39 -8.45 1.54
CA VAL A 100 -17.32 -9.85 1.14
C VAL A 100 -16.80 -10.72 2.28
N LEU A 101 -15.64 -10.36 2.84
CA LEU A 101 -14.99 -11.15 3.89
C LEU A 101 -15.54 -10.86 5.27
N GLY A 102 -16.01 -9.64 5.51
CA GLY A 102 -16.53 -9.22 6.81
C GLY A 102 -15.47 -9.04 7.90
N VAL A 103 -14.20 -9.13 7.54
CA VAL A 103 -13.06 -8.99 8.45
C VAL A 103 -12.01 -8.06 7.85
N TRP A 104 -11.16 -7.52 8.71
CA TRP A 104 -10.12 -6.56 8.32
C TRP A 104 -8.74 -7.14 8.60
N CYS A 105 -7.78 -6.83 7.72
CA CYS A 105 -6.37 -7.11 7.94
C CYS A 105 -5.70 -5.82 8.40
N ILE A 106 -5.06 -5.87 9.57
CA ILE A 106 -4.39 -4.69 10.13
C ILE A 106 -3.26 -4.20 9.21
N TYR A 107 -2.56 -5.13 8.55
CA TYR A 107 -1.49 -4.77 7.61
C TYR A 107 -2.05 -4.08 6.37
N CYS A 108 -3.19 -4.54 5.86
CA CYS A 108 -3.85 -3.91 4.72
C CYS A 108 -4.38 -2.53 5.06
N VAL A 109 -4.97 -2.35 6.24
CA VAL A 109 -5.46 -1.05 6.71
C VAL A 109 -4.28 -0.08 6.90
N PHE A 110 -3.19 -0.56 7.50
CA PHE A 110 -1.97 0.23 7.66
C PHE A 110 -1.41 0.66 6.29
N SER A 111 -1.35 -0.28 5.35
CA SER A 111 -0.89 0.00 3.98
C SER A 111 -1.80 1.02 3.29
N LEU A 112 -3.11 0.91 3.49
CA LEU A 112 -4.07 1.89 2.95
C LEU A 112 -3.78 3.29 3.48
N GLY A 113 -3.51 3.42 4.77
CA GLY A 113 -3.12 4.69 5.38
C GLY A 113 -1.83 5.25 4.78
N VAL A 114 -0.81 4.40 4.63
CA VAL A 114 0.48 4.78 4.04
C VAL A 114 0.29 5.26 2.60
N ILE A 115 -0.42 4.50 1.77
CA ILE A 115 -0.59 4.87 0.36
C ILE A 115 -1.45 6.13 0.20
N SER A 116 -2.42 6.34 1.08
CA SER A 116 -3.23 7.56 1.09
C SER A 116 -2.35 8.78 1.39
N LEU A 117 -1.50 8.70 2.41
CA LEU A 117 -0.56 9.77 2.74
C LEU A 117 0.42 10.03 1.59
N MET A 118 0.98 8.98 1.02
CA MET A 118 1.91 9.11 -0.10
C MET A 118 1.23 9.78 -1.30
N SER A 119 -0.01 9.42 -1.59
CA SER A 119 -0.77 10.03 -2.69
C SER A 119 -0.99 11.52 -2.45
N LEU A 120 -1.41 11.89 -1.24
CA LEU A 120 -1.65 13.30 -0.89
C LEU A 120 -0.35 14.11 -0.92
N LEU A 121 0.73 13.59 -0.33
CA LEU A 121 2.02 14.28 -0.29
C LEU A 121 2.60 14.42 -1.70
N THR A 122 2.51 13.39 -2.51
CA THR A 122 3.01 13.41 -3.89
C THR A 122 2.24 14.40 -4.73
N LEU A 123 0.92 14.39 -4.61
CA LEU A 123 0.07 15.35 -5.32
C LEU A 123 0.41 16.78 -4.88
N GLY A 124 0.55 17.00 -3.57
CA GLY A 124 0.93 18.29 -3.02
C GLY A 124 2.28 18.76 -3.52
N ALA A 125 3.26 17.85 -3.60
CA ALA A 125 4.60 18.17 -4.12
C ALA A 125 4.55 18.57 -5.60
N VAL A 126 3.78 17.85 -6.42
CA VAL A 126 3.64 18.15 -7.85
C VAL A 126 2.93 19.46 -8.06
N VAL A 127 1.82 19.70 -7.36
CA VAL A 127 1.04 20.93 -7.47
C VAL A 127 1.88 22.12 -6.99
N SER A 128 2.52 21.99 -5.84
CA SER A 128 3.38 23.05 -5.27
C SER A 128 4.54 23.39 -6.21
N HIS A 129 5.18 22.37 -6.78
CA HIS A 129 6.28 22.56 -7.71
C HIS A 129 5.82 23.26 -9.00
N THR A 130 4.63 22.89 -9.51
CA THR A 130 4.04 23.52 -10.69
C THR A 130 3.68 24.98 -10.43
N THR A 131 3.08 25.28 -9.27
CA THR A 131 2.67 26.65 -8.92
C THR A 131 3.85 27.57 -8.60
N ARG A 132 4.94 27.01 -8.06
CA ARG A 132 6.15 27.78 -7.73
C ARG A 132 7.04 28.04 -8.94
N ARG A 133 6.86 27.30 -10.00
CA ARG A 133 7.67 27.44 -11.20
C ARG A 133 7.18 28.66 -11.99
N PRO A 134 8.07 29.65 -12.23
CA PRO A 134 7.73 30.72 -13.14
C PRO A 134 7.48 30.15 -14.54
N SER A 135 6.67 30.85 -15.31
CA SER A 135 6.42 30.47 -16.70
C SER A 135 7.76 30.33 -17.47
N GLY A 136 7.94 29.20 -18.11
CA GLY A 136 9.15 28.92 -18.87
C GLY A 136 10.30 28.29 -18.08
N ALA A 137 10.12 28.03 -16.80
CA ALA A 137 11.14 27.37 -15.99
C ALA A 137 10.96 25.86 -16.01
#